data_9c1e690a9827ea84838c7bccd2bad7a6
#
_entry.id   9c1e690a9827ea84838c7bccd2bad7a6
#
_cell.length_a   1.000
_cell.length_b   1.000
_cell.length_c   1.000
_cell.angle_alpha   90.00
_cell.angle_beta   90.00
_cell.angle_gamma   90.00
#
_symmetry.space_group_name_H-M   'P 1'
#
loop_
_entity.id
_entity.type
_entity.pdbx_description
1 polymer ?
#
loop_
_entity_poly.entity_id
_entity_poly.type
_entity_poly.pdbx_seq_one_letter_code
_entity_poly.pdbx_strand_id
1 'polypeptide(L)'
;MAAAWLERAARGGLAPAQFRLGSMYEKGLGVKKDVAEARRLYVAAADKGHAKAMHNLAVLYAAGLDGKPDYAVASQWFRRAASHGIVDSQYNLAILYARGIGIERNLAESYKWFALAAKGGDHDAARKRDEVAMRLDPKQLEGAKLNAESFVAVPQPHQSTVINAPPGGWDQAVAAATTKSKVIARPERLPGKQEPSTR
;
A
#
# COMPACT_ATOMS: atom_id res chain seq x y z
N MET A 1 -19.80 -16.23 -11.49
CA MET A 1 -18.83 -16.67 -12.55
C MET A 1 -17.45 -16.00 -12.37
N ALA A 2 -17.34 -14.69 -12.16
CA ALA A 2 -16.03 -14.02 -12.02
C ALA A 2 -15.17 -14.53 -10.85
N ALA A 3 -15.74 -14.81 -9.69
CA ALA A 3 -15.02 -15.33 -8.52
C ALA A 3 -14.37 -16.70 -8.81
N ALA A 4 -15.08 -17.62 -9.44
CA ALA A 4 -14.56 -18.94 -9.75
C ALA A 4 -13.34 -18.92 -10.72
N TRP A 5 -13.31 -17.97 -11.63
CA TRP A 5 -12.16 -17.76 -12.51
C TRP A 5 -10.96 -17.18 -11.76
N LEU A 6 -11.21 -16.17 -10.90
CA LEU A 6 -10.16 -15.60 -10.05
C LEU A 6 -9.59 -16.63 -9.09
N GLU A 7 -10.43 -17.49 -8.51
CA GLU A 7 -9.98 -18.59 -7.65
C GLU A 7 -9.06 -19.57 -8.40
N ARG A 8 -9.42 -19.96 -9.61
CA ARG A 8 -8.57 -20.85 -10.42
C ARG A 8 -7.24 -20.20 -10.76
N ALA A 9 -7.26 -18.94 -11.19
CA ALA A 9 -6.07 -18.16 -11.50
C ALA A 9 -5.19 -17.92 -10.26
N ALA A 10 -5.81 -17.61 -9.12
CA ALA A 10 -5.10 -17.42 -7.85
C ALA A 10 -4.45 -18.73 -7.35
N ARG A 11 -5.16 -19.87 -7.47
CA ARG A 11 -4.60 -21.22 -7.21
C ARG A 11 -3.46 -21.56 -8.17
N GLY A 12 -3.53 -21.12 -9.42
CA GLY A 12 -2.44 -21.21 -10.39
C GLY A 12 -1.28 -20.26 -10.11
N GLY A 13 -1.37 -19.48 -9.03
CA GLY A 13 -0.27 -18.62 -8.56
C GLY A 13 -0.16 -17.28 -9.26
N LEU A 14 -1.15 -16.82 -10.02
CA LEU A 14 -1.13 -15.50 -10.66
C LEU A 14 -1.30 -14.39 -9.62
N ALA A 15 -0.26 -13.57 -9.40
CA ALA A 15 -0.25 -12.53 -8.38
C ALA A 15 -1.38 -11.49 -8.53
N PRO A 16 -1.71 -10.99 -9.73
CA PRO A 16 -2.86 -10.10 -9.90
C PRO A 16 -4.21 -10.74 -9.53
N ALA A 17 -4.38 -12.04 -9.79
CA ALA A 17 -5.58 -12.76 -9.42
C ALA A 17 -5.67 -12.97 -7.90
N GLN A 18 -4.54 -13.32 -7.26
CA GLN A 18 -4.42 -13.42 -5.80
C GLN A 18 -4.76 -12.07 -5.13
N PHE A 19 -4.22 -10.96 -5.63
CA PHE A 19 -4.55 -9.62 -5.13
C PHE A 19 -6.03 -9.29 -5.27
N ARG A 20 -6.62 -9.52 -6.46
CA ARG A 20 -8.06 -9.23 -6.69
C ARG A 20 -8.96 -10.09 -5.81
N LEU A 21 -8.69 -11.38 -5.71
CA LEU A 21 -9.44 -12.29 -4.87
C LEU A 21 -9.31 -11.92 -3.38
N GLY A 22 -8.09 -11.55 -2.95
CA GLY A 22 -7.85 -11.02 -1.59
C GLY A 22 -8.71 -9.79 -1.29
N SER A 23 -8.81 -8.84 -2.24
CA SER A 23 -9.67 -7.67 -2.10
C SER A 23 -11.17 -8.02 -2.04
N MET A 24 -11.60 -9.07 -2.74
CA MET A 24 -12.98 -9.56 -2.65
C MET A 24 -13.28 -10.15 -1.27
N TYR A 25 -12.38 -10.95 -0.71
CA TYR A 25 -12.53 -11.51 0.64
C TYR A 25 -12.45 -10.43 1.72
N GLU A 26 -11.56 -9.44 1.61
CA GLU A 26 -11.45 -8.31 2.54
C GLU A 26 -12.76 -7.52 2.63
N LYS A 27 -13.41 -7.29 1.48
CA LYS A 27 -14.62 -6.45 1.37
C LYS A 27 -15.94 -7.23 1.40
N GLY A 28 -15.89 -8.55 1.26
CA GLY A 28 -17.09 -9.38 1.10
C GLY A 28 -17.81 -9.18 -0.24
N LEU A 29 -17.05 -8.89 -1.33
CA LEU A 29 -17.62 -8.62 -2.65
C LEU A 29 -17.75 -9.91 -3.47
N GLY A 30 -18.95 -10.44 -3.58
CA GLY A 30 -19.23 -11.67 -4.30
C GLY A 30 -18.75 -12.96 -3.62
N VAL A 31 -18.17 -12.83 -2.43
CA VAL A 31 -17.76 -13.91 -1.51
C VAL A 31 -18.06 -13.50 -0.09
N LYS A 32 -18.20 -14.44 0.83
CA LYS A 32 -18.31 -14.11 2.25
C LYS A 32 -17.02 -13.42 2.71
N LYS A 33 -17.16 -12.32 3.46
CA LYS A 33 -16.00 -11.60 4.01
C LYS A 33 -15.15 -12.53 4.86
N ASP A 34 -13.86 -12.58 4.55
CA ASP A 34 -12.85 -13.37 5.26
C ASP A 34 -11.49 -12.65 5.20
N VAL A 35 -11.17 -11.93 6.27
CA VAL A 35 -9.94 -11.13 6.34
C VAL A 35 -8.69 -12.02 6.45
N ALA A 36 -8.82 -13.21 7.05
CA ALA A 36 -7.71 -14.16 7.15
C ALA A 36 -7.33 -14.70 5.76
N GLU A 37 -8.33 -15.07 4.96
CA GLU A 37 -8.11 -15.51 3.58
C GLU A 37 -7.59 -14.35 2.71
N ALA A 38 -8.10 -13.12 2.89
CA ALA A 38 -7.58 -11.94 2.22
C ALA A 38 -6.09 -11.73 2.51
N ARG A 39 -5.68 -11.84 3.79
CA ARG A 39 -4.27 -11.77 4.19
C ARG A 39 -3.42 -12.82 3.49
N ARG A 40 -3.87 -14.09 3.50
CA ARG A 40 -3.15 -15.20 2.85
C ARG A 40 -2.90 -14.92 1.37
N LEU A 41 -3.92 -14.42 0.68
CA LEU A 41 -3.84 -14.08 -0.74
C LEU A 41 -2.96 -12.86 -1.00
N TYR A 42 -3.01 -11.85 -0.14
CA TYR A 42 -2.12 -10.69 -0.25
C TYR A 42 -0.66 -11.04 0.00
N VAL A 43 -0.36 -11.91 0.98
CA VAL A 43 1.00 -12.44 1.18
C VAL A 43 1.48 -13.13 -0.08
N ALA A 44 0.69 -14.05 -0.65
CA ALA A 44 1.07 -14.80 -1.85
C ALA A 44 1.33 -13.88 -3.06
N ALA A 45 0.56 -12.78 -3.22
CA ALA A 45 0.78 -11.80 -4.27
C ALA A 45 2.00 -10.90 -3.98
N ALA A 46 2.17 -10.47 -2.71
CA ALA A 46 3.26 -9.61 -2.27
C ALA A 46 4.62 -10.27 -2.42
N ASP A 47 4.72 -11.58 -2.12
CA ASP A 47 5.95 -12.36 -2.29
C ASP A 47 6.38 -12.48 -3.76
N LYS A 48 5.45 -12.29 -4.70
CA LYS A 48 5.71 -12.19 -6.14
C LYS A 48 5.99 -10.77 -6.62
N GLY A 49 6.09 -9.81 -5.70
CA GLY A 49 6.40 -8.43 -6.00
C GLY A 49 5.19 -7.56 -6.38
N HIS A 50 3.95 -7.96 -6.07
CA HIS A 50 2.77 -7.16 -6.35
C HIS A 50 2.64 -6.02 -5.33
N ALA A 51 3.05 -4.80 -5.69
CA ALA A 51 3.16 -3.68 -4.77
C ALA A 51 1.85 -3.26 -4.09
N LYS A 52 0.71 -3.32 -4.80
CA LYS A 52 -0.60 -3.03 -4.19
C LYS A 52 -1.00 -4.07 -3.15
N ALA A 53 -0.58 -5.34 -3.32
CA ALA A 53 -0.82 -6.36 -2.30
C ALA A 53 0.04 -6.11 -1.05
N MET A 54 1.29 -5.66 -1.21
CA MET A 54 2.14 -5.22 -0.09
C MET A 54 1.49 -4.08 0.68
N HIS A 55 0.93 -3.08 -0.03
CA HIS A 55 0.21 -1.97 0.60
C HIS A 55 -1.00 -2.46 1.41
N ASN A 56 -1.89 -3.25 0.79
CA ASN A 56 -3.09 -3.73 1.48
C ASN A 56 -2.73 -4.61 2.69
N LEU A 57 -1.69 -5.44 2.56
CA LEU A 57 -1.19 -6.24 3.67
C LEU A 57 -0.70 -5.36 4.83
N ALA A 58 0.02 -4.27 4.54
CA ALA A 58 0.45 -3.31 5.55
C ALA A 58 -0.75 -2.64 6.24
N VAL A 59 -1.78 -2.28 5.49
CA VAL A 59 -3.03 -1.72 6.05
C VAL A 59 -3.72 -2.71 6.98
N LEU A 60 -3.80 -3.99 6.59
CA LEU A 60 -4.39 -5.02 7.43
C LEU A 60 -3.64 -5.17 8.77
N TYR A 61 -2.31 -5.20 8.75
CA TYR A 61 -1.51 -5.25 9.99
C TYR A 61 -1.67 -3.98 10.84
N ALA A 62 -1.71 -2.81 10.21
CA ALA A 62 -1.93 -1.54 10.91
C ALA A 62 -3.35 -1.42 11.51
N ALA A 63 -4.34 -2.05 10.90
CA ALA A 63 -5.71 -2.11 11.42
C ALA A 63 -5.89 -3.10 12.57
N GLY A 64 -4.98 -4.08 12.69
CA GLY A 64 -5.06 -5.11 13.74
C GLY A 64 -5.95 -6.29 13.35
N LEU A 65 -5.40 -7.19 12.58
CA LEU A 65 -6.10 -8.41 12.11
C LEU A 65 -6.72 -9.25 13.21
N ASP A 66 -6.03 -9.33 14.35
CA ASP A 66 -6.42 -10.11 15.52
C ASP A 66 -6.77 -9.19 16.71
N GLY A 67 -7.29 -7.99 16.43
CA GLY A 67 -7.72 -7.01 17.41
C GLY A 67 -6.61 -6.05 17.89
N LYS A 68 -5.34 -6.28 17.58
CA LYS A 68 -4.22 -5.40 17.93
C LYS A 68 -3.40 -5.02 16.70
N PRO A 69 -3.16 -3.70 16.46
CA PRO A 69 -2.27 -3.26 15.40
C PRO A 69 -0.85 -3.76 15.57
N ASP A 70 -0.28 -4.30 14.50
CA ASP A 70 1.14 -4.62 14.40
C ASP A 70 1.83 -3.63 13.46
N TYR A 71 2.18 -2.47 14.01
CA TYR A 71 2.86 -1.43 13.23
C TYR A 71 4.30 -1.79 12.85
N ALA A 72 4.93 -2.71 13.56
CA ALA A 72 6.28 -3.16 13.21
C ALA A 72 6.25 -3.94 11.88
N VAL A 73 5.35 -4.90 11.76
CA VAL A 73 5.13 -5.63 10.51
C VAL A 73 4.55 -4.72 9.42
N ALA A 74 3.59 -3.85 9.77
CA ALA A 74 3.01 -2.90 8.82
C ALA A 74 4.09 -1.98 8.21
N SER A 75 5.04 -1.47 9.01
CA SER A 75 6.11 -0.60 8.54
C SER A 75 7.00 -1.28 7.49
N GLN A 76 7.28 -2.57 7.65
CA GLN A 76 8.08 -3.35 6.71
C GLN A 76 7.36 -3.49 5.36
N TRP A 77 6.06 -3.80 5.39
CA TRP A 77 5.26 -3.93 4.17
C TRP A 77 5.01 -2.57 3.49
N PHE A 78 4.74 -1.50 4.26
CA PHE A 78 4.67 -0.15 3.70
C PHE A 78 5.98 0.25 3.04
N ARG A 79 7.13 -0.05 3.64
CA ARG A 79 8.44 0.25 3.04
C ARG A 79 8.64 -0.48 1.71
N ARG A 80 8.29 -1.76 1.64
CA ARG A 80 8.36 -2.53 0.38
C ARG A 80 7.44 -1.93 -0.68
N ALA A 81 6.19 -1.62 -0.36
CA ALA A 81 5.26 -1.00 -1.28
C ALA A 81 5.70 0.43 -1.70
N ALA A 82 6.19 1.23 -0.76
CA ALA A 82 6.71 2.58 -0.98
C ALA A 82 7.91 2.59 -1.92
N SER A 83 8.82 1.60 -1.81
CA SER A 83 9.95 1.46 -2.72
C SER A 83 9.53 1.16 -4.16
N HIS A 84 8.36 0.59 -4.38
CA HIS A 84 7.74 0.44 -5.70
C HIS A 84 6.92 1.65 -6.14
N GLY A 85 6.97 2.76 -5.42
CA GLY A 85 6.29 4.00 -5.80
C GLY A 85 4.81 4.07 -5.43
N ILE A 86 4.30 3.21 -4.53
CA ILE A 86 2.92 3.30 -4.04
C ILE A 86 2.78 4.53 -3.12
N VAL A 87 2.12 5.57 -3.61
CA VAL A 87 1.99 6.89 -2.96
C VAL A 87 1.37 6.78 -1.56
N ASP A 88 0.28 6.04 -1.41
CA ASP A 88 -0.37 5.83 -0.11
C ASP A 88 0.56 5.11 0.89
N SER A 89 1.44 4.22 0.42
CA SER A 89 2.44 3.56 1.26
C SER A 89 3.57 4.51 1.66
N GLN A 90 4.00 5.38 0.76
CA GLN A 90 4.99 6.43 1.05
C GLN A 90 4.45 7.36 2.14
N TYR A 91 3.20 7.81 2.01
CA TYR A 91 2.54 8.64 3.02
C TYR A 91 2.48 7.94 4.39
N ASN A 92 1.95 6.71 4.43
CA ASN A 92 1.80 5.95 5.68
C ASN A 92 3.15 5.68 6.34
N LEU A 93 4.16 5.29 5.57
CA LEU A 93 5.51 5.07 6.07
C LEU A 93 6.12 6.35 6.67
N ALA A 94 5.90 7.50 6.02
CA ALA A 94 6.35 8.80 6.52
C ALA A 94 5.71 9.14 7.88
N ILE A 95 4.42 8.86 8.07
CA ILE A 95 3.73 9.01 9.37
C ILE A 95 4.37 8.11 10.43
N LEU A 96 4.64 6.85 10.12
CA LEU A 96 5.26 5.92 11.07
C LEU A 96 6.64 6.41 11.50
N TYR A 97 7.47 6.88 10.57
CA TYR A 97 8.77 7.48 10.89
C TYR A 97 8.67 8.77 11.69
N ALA A 98 7.71 9.65 11.37
CA ALA A 98 7.53 10.91 12.11
C ALA A 98 7.19 10.68 13.58
N ARG A 99 6.44 9.62 13.86
CA ARG A 99 5.90 9.30 15.19
C ARG A 99 6.69 8.24 15.94
N GLY A 100 7.55 7.48 15.28
CA GLY A 100 8.23 6.33 15.87
C GLY A 100 7.27 5.20 16.24
N ILE A 101 6.25 4.95 15.40
CA ILE A 101 5.25 3.90 15.64
C ILE A 101 5.64 2.64 14.86
N GLY A 102 5.98 1.57 15.56
CA GLY A 102 6.44 0.30 14.97
C GLY A 102 7.80 0.38 14.27
N ILE A 103 8.46 1.52 14.30
CA ILE A 103 9.76 1.78 13.72
C ILE A 103 10.42 2.93 14.50
N GLU A 104 11.74 2.97 14.55
CA GLU A 104 12.48 4.07 15.17
C GLU A 104 12.12 5.41 14.49
N ARG A 105 11.90 6.43 15.33
CA ARG A 105 11.57 7.76 14.85
C ARG A 105 12.72 8.36 14.04
N ASN A 106 12.41 8.78 12.81
CA ASN A 106 13.39 9.39 11.91
C ASN A 106 12.72 10.47 11.05
N LEU A 107 12.97 11.74 11.39
CA LEU A 107 12.36 12.86 10.67
C LEU A 107 12.92 13.03 9.25
N ALA A 108 14.19 12.68 9.01
CA ALA A 108 14.78 12.76 7.66
C ALA A 108 14.13 11.74 6.72
N GLU A 109 13.95 10.49 7.18
CA GLU A 109 13.18 9.50 6.42
C GLU A 109 11.71 9.91 6.24
N SER A 110 11.09 10.47 7.30
CA SER A 110 9.72 10.99 7.19
C SER A 110 9.60 12.05 6.12
N TYR A 111 10.50 13.03 6.10
CA TYR A 111 10.57 14.08 5.07
C TYR A 111 10.67 13.48 3.67
N LYS A 112 11.63 12.57 3.46
CA LYS A 112 11.84 11.89 2.17
C LYS A 112 10.57 11.24 1.66
N TRP A 113 9.92 10.43 2.49
CA TRP A 113 8.73 9.69 2.07
C TRP A 113 7.51 10.60 1.86
N PHE A 114 7.33 11.67 2.65
CA PHE A 114 6.33 12.70 2.36
C PHE A 114 6.63 13.46 1.06
N ALA A 115 7.89 13.78 0.78
CA ALA A 115 8.28 14.45 -0.45
C ALA A 115 7.96 13.60 -1.69
N LEU A 116 8.22 12.29 -1.61
CA LEU A 116 7.89 11.35 -2.67
C LEU A 116 6.38 11.19 -2.87
N ALA A 117 5.62 11.10 -1.79
CA ALA A 117 4.16 11.04 -1.86
C ALA A 117 3.57 12.33 -2.45
N ALA A 118 4.10 13.49 -2.06
CA ALA A 118 3.72 14.79 -2.63
C ALA A 118 4.02 14.87 -4.13
N LYS A 119 5.19 14.42 -4.56
CA LYS A 119 5.55 14.31 -5.99
C LYS A 119 4.59 13.37 -6.74
N GLY A 120 4.07 12.34 -6.07
CA GLY A 120 3.03 11.45 -6.56
C GLY A 120 1.62 12.04 -6.58
N GLY A 121 1.44 13.32 -6.24
CA GLY A 121 0.17 14.04 -6.28
C GLY A 121 -0.60 14.07 -4.95
N ASP A 122 0.02 13.66 -3.85
CA ASP A 122 -0.61 13.73 -2.54
C ASP A 122 -0.43 15.11 -1.90
N HIS A 123 -1.47 15.94 -1.94
CA HIS A 123 -1.44 17.32 -1.39
C HIS A 123 -1.28 17.37 0.13
N ASP A 124 -1.79 16.36 0.85
CA ASP A 124 -1.63 16.28 2.30
C ASP A 124 -0.18 15.95 2.68
N ALA A 125 0.45 15.08 1.89
CA ALA A 125 1.87 14.79 2.04
C ALA A 125 2.75 16.03 1.88
N ALA A 126 2.40 16.95 0.96
CA ALA A 126 3.14 18.20 0.79
C ALA A 126 3.12 19.04 2.06
N ARG A 127 1.94 19.22 2.68
CA ARG A 127 1.82 19.94 3.94
C ARG A 127 2.60 19.29 5.07
N LYS A 128 2.49 17.94 5.18
CA LYS A 128 3.22 17.16 6.20
C LYS A 128 4.74 17.19 6.01
N ARG A 129 5.20 17.17 4.76
CA ARG A 129 6.62 17.37 4.44
C ARG A 129 7.13 18.69 4.99
N ASP A 130 6.38 19.78 4.78
CA ASP A 130 6.78 21.11 5.21
C ASP A 130 6.76 21.26 6.74
N GLU A 131 5.77 20.64 7.42
CA GLU A 131 5.75 20.53 8.89
C GLU A 131 6.98 19.79 9.44
N VAL A 132 7.40 18.72 8.78
CA VAL A 132 8.61 17.95 9.17
C VAL A 132 9.89 18.73 8.86
N ALA A 133 9.93 19.45 7.74
CA ALA A 133 11.08 20.29 7.37
C ALA A 133 11.45 21.32 8.44
N MET A 134 10.44 21.95 9.07
CA MET A 134 10.65 22.92 10.14
C MET A 134 11.26 22.33 11.41
N ARG A 135 11.31 21.02 11.55
CA ARG A 135 11.82 20.29 12.72
C ARG A 135 13.19 19.64 12.49
N LEU A 136 13.71 19.75 11.28
CA LEU A 136 15.03 19.27 10.90
C LEU A 136 16.03 20.43 10.96
N ASP A 137 17.26 20.14 11.35
CA ASP A 137 18.35 21.11 11.15
C ASP A 137 18.68 21.24 9.64
N PRO A 138 19.35 22.32 9.22
CA PRO A 138 19.61 22.58 7.80
C PRO A 138 20.38 21.45 7.09
N LYS A 139 21.33 20.81 7.76
CA LYS A 139 22.14 19.71 7.19
C LYS A 139 21.30 18.43 7.01
N GLN A 140 20.49 18.11 8.00
CA GLN A 140 19.56 16.97 7.93
C GLN A 140 18.51 17.18 6.85
N LEU A 141 17.98 18.39 6.72
CA LEU A 141 17.00 18.74 5.68
C LEU A 141 17.60 18.63 4.29
N GLU A 142 18.82 19.15 4.09
CA GLU A 142 19.53 19.02 2.81
C GLU A 142 19.73 17.56 2.42
N GLY A 143 20.25 16.73 3.34
CA GLY A 143 20.41 15.29 3.11
C GLY A 143 19.10 14.59 2.79
N ALA A 144 18.01 14.94 3.48
CA ALA A 144 16.69 14.37 3.22
C ALA A 144 16.13 14.75 1.84
N LYS A 145 16.36 16.01 1.39
CA LYS A 145 16.04 16.47 0.03
C LYS A 145 16.78 15.67 -1.04
N LEU A 146 18.09 15.55 -0.90
CA LEU A 146 18.91 14.78 -1.83
C LEU A 146 18.48 13.31 -1.92
N ASN A 147 18.15 12.71 -0.78
CA ASN A 147 17.64 11.33 -0.73
C ASN A 147 16.26 11.18 -1.40
N ALA A 148 15.40 12.20 -1.35
CA ALA A 148 14.13 12.19 -2.04
C ALA A 148 14.30 12.41 -3.56
N GLU A 149 15.19 13.29 -3.96
CA GLU A 149 15.48 13.61 -5.37
C GLU A 149 16.14 12.43 -6.10
N SER A 150 17.08 11.75 -5.44
CA SER A 150 17.79 10.60 -5.98
C SER A 150 16.97 9.29 -5.98
N PHE A 151 15.78 9.30 -5.39
CA PHE A 151 14.97 8.10 -5.30
C PHE A 151 14.48 7.64 -6.67
N VAL A 152 14.74 6.37 -6.98
CA VAL A 152 14.20 5.68 -8.15
C VAL A 152 13.33 4.53 -7.66
N ALA A 153 12.07 4.50 -8.11
CA ALA A 153 11.18 3.43 -7.75
C ALA A 153 11.64 2.08 -8.34
N VAL A 154 11.63 1.05 -7.51
CA VAL A 154 11.94 -0.32 -7.96
C VAL A 154 10.82 -0.80 -8.88
N PRO A 155 11.13 -1.24 -10.11
CA PRO A 155 10.11 -1.78 -11.00
C PRO A 155 9.52 -3.06 -10.42
N GLN A 156 8.20 -3.24 -10.61
CA GLN A 156 7.56 -4.48 -10.24
C GLN A 156 7.90 -5.58 -11.26
N PRO A 157 8.10 -6.84 -10.84
CA PRO A 157 8.26 -7.94 -11.78
C PRO A 157 7.05 -8.03 -12.71
N HIS A 158 7.28 -8.27 -14.00
CA HIS A 158 6.22 -8.34 -15.01
C HIS A 158 5.10 -9.31 -14.62
N GLN A 159 5.46 -10.49 -14.11
CA GLN A 159 4.52 -11.52 -13.64
C GLN A 159 3.67 -11.09 -12.43
N SER A 160 4.06 -10.03 -11.71
CA SER A 160 3.29 -9.53 -10.56
C SER A 160 2.16 -8.58 -10.97
N THR A 161 2.19 -8.05 -12.18
CA THR A 161 1.27 -7.00 -12.64
C THR A 161 0.42 -7.41 -13.83
N VAL A 162 0.87 -8.38 -14.63
CA VAL A 162 0.20 -8.80 -15.86
C VAL A 162 -0.55 -10.11 -15.66
N ILE A 163 -1.80 -10.11 -16.11
CA ILE A 163 -2.60 -11.33 -16.24
C ILE A 163 -2.45 -11.77 -17.69
N ASN A 164 -1.61 -12.75 -17.95
CA ASN A 164 -1.61 -13.43 -19.24
C ASN A 164 -2.90 -14.24 -19.35
N ALA A 165 -3.76 -13.85 -20.26
CA ALA A 165 -4.97 -14.60 -20.53
C ALA A 165 -4.60 -16.02 -20.99
N PRO A 166 -5.28 -17.07 -20.51
CA PRO A 166 -5.14 -18.38 -21.10
C PRO A 166 -5.61 -18.34 -22.55
N PRO A 167 -5.02 -19.13 -23.43
CA PRO A 167 -5.49 -19.20 -24.83
C PRO A 167 -7.00 -19.46 -24.84
N GLY A 168 -7.78 -18.53 -25.37
CA GLY A 168 -9.21 -18.71 -25.61
C GLY A 168 -10.20 -17.93 -24.75
N GLY A 169 -9.83 -16.89 -23.95
CA GLY A 169 -10.97 -16.15 -23.55
C GLY A 169 -11.11 -15.34 -22.27
N TRP A 170 -10.09 -14.77 -21.75
CA TRP A 170 -10.24 -13.84 -20.61
C TRP A 170 -10.82 -12.48 -21.02
N ASP A 171 -10.65 -12.06 -22.29
CA ASP A 171 -10.91 -10.69 -22.73
C ASP A 171 -12.38 -10.30 -22.68
N GLN A 172 -13.30 -11.23 -22.94
CA GLN A 172 -14.73 -10.94 -22.86
C GLN A 172 -15.25 -10.82 -21.43
N ALA A 173 -14.74 -11.60 -20.48
CA ALA A 173 -15.17 -11.57 -19.09
C ALA A 173 -14.56 -10.39 -18.30
N VAL A 174 -13.34 -9.98 -18.63
CA VAL A 174 -12.64 -8.85 -18.01
C VAL A 174 -13.21 -7.51 -18.48
N ALA A 175 -13.56 -7.37 -19.75
CA ALA A 175 -14.19 -6.17 -20.30
C ALA A 175 -15.55 -5.89 -19.65
N ALA A 176 -16.36 -6.91 -19.40
CA ALA A 176 -17.66 -6.77 -18.73
C ALA A 176 -17.55 -6.38 -17.24
N ALA A 177 -16.46 -6.73 -16.57
CA ALA A 177 -16.21 -6.38 -15.17
C ALA A 177 -15.66 -4.95 -15.01
N THR A 178 -14.91 -4.45 -15.99
CA THR A 178 -14.26 -3.13 -15.93
C THR A 178 -15.25 -1.98 -16.14
N THR A 179 -16.35 -2.23 -16.87
CA THR A 179 -17.37 -1.20 -17.15
C THR A 179 -18.30 -0.90 -15.96
N LYS A 180 -18.27 -1.66 -14.87
CA LYS A 180 -19.09 -1.41 -13.67
C LYS A 180 -18.29 -1.07 -12.41
N SER A 181 -17.00 -0.95 -12.49
CA SER A 181 -16.19 -0.54 -11.33
C SER A 181 -16.11 0.99 -11.26
N LYS A 182 -17.17 1.59 -10.73
CA LYS A 182 -17.11 2.91 -10.11
C LYS A 182 -15.98 2.90 -9.08
N VAL A 183 -15.10 3.87 -9.19
CA VAL A 183 -14.01 4.24 -8.29
C VAL A 183 -14.07 3.48 -6.95
N ILE A 184 -13.16 2.51 -6.79
CA ILE A 184 -12.97 1.85 -5.50
C ILE A 184 -12.47 2.93 -4.54
N ALA A 185 -13.22 3.18 -3.49
CA ALA A 185 -12.85 4.12 -2.46
C ALA A 185 -11.40 3.85 -2.01
N ARG A 186 -10.61 4.90 -1.95
CA ARG A 186 -9.22 4.90 -1.49
C ARG A 186 -9.19 4.20 -0.11
N PRO A 187 -8.30 3.22 0.14
CA PRO A 187 -8.18 2.63 1.47
C PRO A 187 -7.89 3.75 2.47
N GLU A 188 -8.59 3.71 3.61
CA GLU A 188 -8.49 4.73 4.63
C GLU A 188 -7.04 4.92 5.08
N ARG A 189 -6.62 6.17 5.17
CA ARG A 189 -5.34 6.57 5.76
C ARG A 189 -5.37 6.29 7.25
N LEU A 190 -4.23 5.97 7.82
CA LEU A 190 -4.09 5.82 9.26
C LEU A 190 -4.65 7.06 9.98
N PRO A 191 -5.56 6.89 10.97
CA PRO A 191 -6.18 8.01 11.66
C PRO A 191 -5.13 8.89 12.33
N GLY A 192 -5.14 10.17 12.00
CA GLY A 192 -4.35 11.17 12.69
C GLY A 192 -4.85 11.29 14.12
N LYS A 193 -4.05 10.93 15.13
CA LYS A 193 -4.38 11.31 16.51
C LYS A 193 -4.46 12.84 16.57
N GLN A 194 -5.63 13.35 16.93
CA GLN A 194 -5.78 14.72 17.38
C GLN A 194 -4.92 14.89 18.65
N GLU A 195 -4.01 15.83 18.63
CA GLU A 195 -3.31 16.26 19.85
C GLU A 195 -4.35 16.84 20.82
N PRO A 196 -4.27 16.53 22.12
CA PRO A 196 -5.16 17.17 23.07
C PRO A 196 -4.84 18.67 23.09
N SER A 197 -5.87 19.48 22.83
CA SER A 197 -5.83 20.93 23.00
C SER A 197 -5.54 21.23 24.48
N THR A 198 -4.32 21.65 24.79
CA THR A 198 -4.01 22.22 26.10
C THR A 198 -4.60 23.62 26.14
N ARG A 199 -5.61 23.77 26.97
CA ARG A 199 -5.98 25.08 27.53
C ARG A 199 -5.02 25.47 28.63
#